data_906d54801f1df02f5aa07f079d51dea6
#
_entry.id   906d54801f1df02f5aa07f079d51dea6
#
_cell.length_a   1.000
_cell.length_b   1.000
_cell.length_c   1.000
_cell.angle_alpha   90.00
_cell.angle_beta   90.00
_cell.angle_gamma   90.00
#
_symmetry.space_group_name_H-M   'P 1'
#
loop_
_entity.id
_entity.type
_entity.pdbx_description
1 polymer ?
#
loop_
_entity_poly.entity_id
_entity_poly.type
_entity_poly.pdbx_seq_one_letter_code
_entity_poly.pdbx_strand_id
1 'polypeptide(L)'
;MDLLDVQQLKKYFATQKAVDDISFSVTPGSIFGLLGPNGAGKTTLLRMITGIIYPDSGNIIFDGKKFDPLKDIERIGYMPEERGLYKKMKIGEQALYLAQLKGLSKSNATQLIKEWFNKLEMESWWNKKVEDLSKGMSQKLQFVTTVLHNPKLVILDEPFSGLDPVNSNLIKDEIFRLAKNGATVIFSTHRMEQVEEICNHIVLVNKGKKILDGTVKEVKQQFKENLFRISFDGMPLNTNNDAFTIVRQNDDYSLIVKINEGYTSNDILKYFLHSNANIYSFNELLPSLNDIFIQLVEGTPTARQFQNLSA
;
A
#
# COMPACT_ATOMS: atom_id res chain seq x y z
N MET A 1 2.40 -21.87 3.43
CA MET A 1 1.16 -21.68 4.20
C MET A 1 1.04 -20.20 4.50
N ASP A 2 -0.10 -19.59 4.18
CA ASP A 2 -0.31 -18.17 4.36
C ASP A 2 -0.46 -17.82 5.84
N LEU A 3 -0.08 -16.60 6.22
CA LEU A 3 -0.24 -16.11 7.59
C LEU A 3 -1.70 -15.75 7.85
N LEU A 4 -2.33 -15.12 6.87
CA LEU A 4 -3.74 -14.75 6.91
C LEU A 4 -4.43 -15.28 5.67
N ASP A 5 -5.56 -15.97 5.84
CA ASP A 5 -6.43 -16.39 4.76
C ASP A 5 -7.86 -15.95 5.06
N VAL A 6 -8.38 -15.10 4.20
CA VAL A 6 -9.71 -14.50 4.26
C VAL A 6 -10.59 -15.21 3.25
N GLN A 7 -11.67 -15.82 3.73
CA GLN A 7 -12.52 -16.71 2.94
C GLN A 7 -13.96 -16.21 2.91
N GLN A 8 -14.42 -15.73 1.76
CA GLN A 8 -15.81 -15.36 1.47
C GLN A 8 -16.45 -14.44 2.53
N LEU A 9 -15.66 -13.46 3.02
CA LEU A 9 -16.15 -12.55 4.04
C LEU A 9 -17.28 -11.66 3.51
N LYS A 10 -18.32 -11.54 4.34
CA LYS A 10 -19.46 -10.64 4.09
C LYS A 10 -19.75 -9.81 5.33
N LYS A 11 -20.05 -8.53 5.11
CA LYS A 11 -20.55 -7.62 6.12
C LYS A 11 -21.50 -6.60 5.52
N TYR A 12 -22.76 -6.69 5.97
CA TYR A 12 -23.82 -5.81 5.51
C TYR A 12 -24.31 -4.96 6.66
N PHE A 13 -24.44 -3.68 6.40
CA PHE A 13 -25.15 -2.74 7.27
C PHE A 13 -26.52 -2.42 6.63
N ALA A 14 -27.42 -1.79 7.40
CA ALA A 14 -28.80 -1.57 6.96
C ALA A 14 -28.93 -0.94 5.56
N THR A 15 -27.99 -0.08 5.17
CA THR A 15 -28.03 0.67 3.90
C THR A 15 -26.91 0.30 2.92
N GLN A 16 -25.96 -0.59 3.32
CA GLN A 16 -24.76 -0.81 2.53
C GLN A 16 -24.19 -2.23 2.71
N LYS A 17 -23.84 -2.85 1.60
CA LYS A 17 -22.97 -4.05 1.58
C LYS A 17 -21.52 -3.58 1.66
N ALA A 18 -21.01 -3.42 2.90
CA ALA A 18 -19.68 -2.88 3.09
C ALA A 18 -18.56 -3.84 2.67
N VAL A 19 -18.79 -5.15 2.82
CA VAL A 19 -17.94 -6.24 2.31
C VAL A 19 -18.87 -7.30 1.74
N ASP A 20 -18.66 -7.67 0.48
CA ASP A 20 -19.55 -8.57 -0.28
C ASP A 20 -18.70 -9.64 -0.99
N ASP A 21 -18.51 -10.76 -0.30
CA ASP A 21 -17.82 -11.96 -0.78
C ASP A 21 -16.35 -11.76 -1.12
N ILE A 22 -15.58 -11.21 -0.17
CA ILE A 22 -14.15 -10.96 -0.33
C ILE A 22 -13.34 -12.18 0.16
N SER A 23 -12.42 -12.66 -0.70
CA SER A 23 -11.43 -13.69 -0.37
C SER A 23 -10.06 -13.28 -0.87
N PHE A 24 -9.01 -13.44 -0.03
CA PHE A 24 -7.60 -13.27 -0.38
C PHE A 24 -6.71 -13.90 0.68
N SER A 25 -5.44 -14.12 0.33
CA SER A 25 -4.43 -14.66 1.25
C SER A 25 -3.23 -13.72 1.36
N VAL A 26 -2.57 -13.73 2.52
CA VAL A 26 -1.40 -12.91 2.80
C VAL A 26 -0.24 -13.82 3.20
N THR A 27 0.82 -13.79 2.42
CA THR A 27 2.03 -14.59 2.62
C THR A 27 2.85 -14.06 3.80
N PRO A 28 3.43 -14.94 4.65
CA PRO A 28 4.29 -14.51 5.76
C PRO A 28 5.47 -13.65 5.29
N GLY A 29 5.79 -12.60 6.05
CA GLY A 29 6.94 -11.71 5.78
C GLY A 29 6.76 -10.79 4.57
N SER A 30 5.57 -10.77 3.94
CA SER A 30 5.27 -9.88 2.82
C SER A 30 4.69 -8.54 3.26
N ILE A 31 4.77 -7.55 2.37
CA ILE A 31 4.02 -6.30 2.48
C ILE A 31 2.88 -6.35 1.46
N PHE A 32 1.68 -6.44 1.97
CA PHE A 32 0.45 -6.62 1.22
C PHE A 32 -0.35 -5.32 1.17
N GLY A 33 -0.72 -4.86 -0.02
CA GLY A 33 -1.49 -3.64 -0.24
C GLY A 33 -3.00 -3.92 -0.32
N LEU A 34 -3.77 -3.29 0.57
CA LEU A 34 -5.23 -3.27 0.49
C LEU A 34 -5.69 -1.92 -0.05
N LEU A 35 -6.09 -1.89 -1.31
CA LEU A 35 -6.35 -0.69 -2.07
C LEU A 35 -7.84 -0.44 -2.29
N GLY A 36 -8.17 0.80 -2.58
CA GLY A 36 -9.50 1.20 -2.99
C GLY A 36 -9.86 2.61 -2.54
N PRO A 37 -10.91 3.19 -3.10
CA PRO A 37 -11.37 4.52 -2.75
C PRO A 37 -11.93 4.58 -1.33
N ASN A 38 -12.19 5.80 -0.86
CA ASN A 38 -12.92 6.02 0.38
C ASN A 38 -14.32 5.40 0.27
N GLY A 39 -14.75 4.69 1.33
CA GLY A 39 -16.02 3.97 1.33
C GLY A 39 -16.03 2.64 0.56
N ALA A 40 -14.89 2.17 0.03
CA ALA A 40 -14.80 0.88 -0.67
C ALA A 40 -15.04 -0.35 0.22
N GLY A 41 -14.93 -0.21 1.55
CA GLY A 41 -15.06 -1.31 2.51
C GLY A 41 -13.75 -1.72 3.20
N LYS A 42 -12.61 -1.09 2.87
CA LYS A 42 -11.28 -1.43 3.42
C LYS A 42 -11.25 -1.44 4.95
N THR A 43 -11.62 -0.34 5.59
CA THR A 43 -11.60 -0.22 7.06
C THR A 43 -12.55 -1.22 7.72
N THR A 44 -13.70 -1.53 7.10
CA THR A 44 -14.61 -2.58 7.60
C THR A 44 -13.94 -3.95 7.53
N LEU A 45 -13.27 -4.25 6.43
CA LEU A 45 -12.52 -5.50 6.23
C LEU A 45 -11.37 -5.62 7.26
N LEU A 46 -10.59 -4.55 7.47
CA LEU A 46 -9.53 -4.53 8.48
C LEU A 46 -10.07 -4.71 9.90
N ARG A 47 -11.20 -4.10 10.22
CA ARG A 47 -11.86 -4.27 11.52
C ARG A 47 -12.39 -5.70 11.74
N MET A 48 -12.77 -6.41 10.67
CA MET A 48 -13.11 -7.84 10.78
C MET A 48 -11.86 -8.70 11.00
N ILE A 49 -10.77 -8.45 10.29
CA ILE A 49 -9.50 -9.16 10.45
C ILE A 49 -8.92 -8.96 11.86
N THR A 50 -9.17 -7.82 12.48
CA THR A 50 -8.71 -7.52 13.86
C THR A 50 -9.73 -7.93 14.94
N GLY A 51 -10.88 -8.48 14.58
CA GLY A 51 -11.89 -8.90 15.53
C GLY A 51 -12.70 -7.76 16.20
N ILE A 52 -12.53 -6.51 15.71
CA ILE A 52 -13.30 -5.34 16.20
C ILE A 52 -14.76 -5.45 15.74
N ILE A 53 -14.99 -6.02 14.54
CA ILE A 53 -16.31 -6.27 13.98
C ILE A 53 -16.38 -7.74 13.57
N TYR A 54 -17.49 -8.43 13.87
CA TYR A 54 -17.71 -9.79 13.39
C TYR A 54 -18.30 -9.78 11.98
N PRO A 55 -17.79 -10.66 11.07
CA PRO A 55 -18.42 -10.88 9.77
C PRO A 55 -19.82 -11.50 9.92
N ASP A 56 -20.68 -11.23 8.96
CA ASP A 56 -22.01 -11.88 8.89
C ASP A 56 -21.89 -13.30 8.33
N SER A 57 -20.89 -13.54 7.48
CA SER A 57 -20.52 -14.87 6.97
C SER A 57 -19.06 -14.89 6.48
N GLY A 58 -18.54 -16.09 6.21
CA GLY A 58 -17.16 -16.34 5.82
C GLY A 58 -16.27 -16.68 7.01
N ASN A 59 -15.00 -16.93 6.72
CA ASN A 59 -14.00 -17.32 7.73
C ASN A 59 -12.73 -16.50 7.60
N ILE A 60 -12.04 -16.37 8.72
CA ILE A 60 -10.68 -15.82 8.79
C ILE A 60 -9.81 -16.91 9.41
N ILE A 61 -8.75 -17.29 8.71
CA ILE A 61 -7.73 -18.20 9.19
C ILE A 61 -6.48 -17.38 9.47
N PHE A 62 -5.94 -17.46 10.66
CA PHE A 62 -4.72 -16.77 11.07
C PHE A 62 -3.70 -17.78 11.58
N ASP A 63 -2.50 -17.77 11.01
CA ASP A 63 -1.39 -18.67 11.35
C ASP A 63 -1.84 -20.17 11.34
N GLY A 64 -2.62 -20.54 10.30
CA GLY A 64 -3.12 -21.90 10.07
C GLY A 64 -4.30 -22.35 10.91
N LYS A 65 -4.89 -21.46 11.73
CA LYS A 65 -6.04 -21.78 12.58
C LYS A 65 -7.16 -20.76 12.37
N LYS A 66 -8.39 -21.15 12.68
CA LYS A 66 -9.50 -20.19 12.71
C LYS A 66 -9.16 -19.05 13.67
N PHE A 67 -9.27 -17.83 13.20
CA PHE A 67 -8.98 -16.64 13.98
C PHE A 67 -9.84 -16.55 15.24
N ASP A 68 -9.20 -16.38 16.38
CA ASP A 68 -9.83 -16.16 17.69
C ASP A 68 -9.40 -14.79 18.22
N PRO A 69 -10.29 -13.76 18.19
CA PRO A 69 -9.93 -12.41 18.63
C PRO A 69 -9.37 -12.35 20.06
N LEU A 70 -9.83 -13.24 20.94
CA LEU A 70 -9.39 -13.22 22.35
C LEU A 70 -7.95 -13.71 22.53
N LYS A 71 -7.44 -14.56 21.61
CA LYS A 71 -6.11 -15.16 21.71
C LYS A 71 -5.11 -14.54 20.73
N ASP A 72 -5.60 -14.16 19.54
CA ASP A 72 -4.72 -13.74 18.45
C ASP A 72 -4.45 -12.24 18.44
N ILE A 73 -5.25 -11.42 19.16
CA ILE A 73 -5.11 -9.96 19.15
C ILE A 73 -3.75 -9.47 19.68
N GLU A 74 -3.10 -10.24 20.58
CA GLU A 74 -1.74 -9.91 21.06
C GLU A 74 -0.68 -10.09 19.98
N ARG A 75 -0.97 -10.87 18.94
CA ARG A 75 -0.07 -11.16 17.82
C ARG A 75 -0.32 -10.23 16.62
N ILE A 76 -1.29 -9.32 16.75
CA ILE A 76 -1.70 -8.37 15.71
C ILE A 76 -1.50 -6.94 16.23
N GLY A 77 -0.79 -6.14 15.45
CA GLY A 77 -0.71 -4.69 15.60
C GLY A 77 -1.67 -4.03 14.62
N TYR A 78 -2.56 -3.17 15.09
CA TYR A 78 -3.47 -2.42 14.23
C TYR A 78 -3.35 -0.93 14.48
N MET A 79 -3.03 -0.20 13.44
CA MET A 79 -2.99 1.25 13.38
C MET A 79 -4.18 1.75 12.56
N PRO A 80 -5.25 2.22 13.19
CA PRO A 80 -6.41 2.76 12.48
C PRO A 80 -6.11 4.15 11.90
N GLU A 81 -6.84 4.53 10.84
CA GLU A 81 -6.79 5.88 10.27
C GLU A 81 -7.20 6.95 11.30
N GLU A 82 -8.24 6.67 12.08
CA GLU A 82 -8.65 7.52 13.18
C GLU A 82 -7.77 7.28 14.42
N ARG A 83 -7.29 8.37 15.02
CA ARG A 83 -6.35 8.30 16.12
C ARG A 83 -7.04 7.92 17.44
N GLY A 84 -6.85 6.67 17.86
CA GLY A 84 -7.31 6.15 19.15
C GLY A 84 -6.43 6.56 20.34
N LEU A 85 -5.81 7.75 20.30
CA LEU A 85 -4.91 8.21 21.36
C LEU A 85 -5.66 9.00 22.43
N TYR A 86 -5.33 8.76 23.71
CA TYR A 86 -5.92 9.45 24.86
C TYR A 86 -5.30 10.84 25.04
N LYS A 87 -6.00 11.87 24.63
CA LYS A 87 -5.48 13.25 24.52
C LYS A 87 -4.83 13.79 25.79
N LYS A 88 -5.39 13.50 26.98
CA LYS A 88 -4.91 14.02 28.27
C LYS A 88 -3.77 13.23 28.89
N MET A 89 -3.44 12.04 28.36
CA MET A 89 -2.32 11.25 28.86
C MET A 89 -0.99 11.82 28.39
N LYS A 90 0.06 11.60 29.19
CA LYS A 90 1.45 11.81 28.71
C LYS A 90 1.82 10.74 27.69
N ILE A 91 2.66 11.10 26.75
CA ILE A 91 3.04 10.25 25.62
C ILE A 91 3.72 8.95 26.10
N GLY A 92 4.68 9.06 27.04
CA GLY A 92 5.34 7.88 27.60
C GLY A 92 4.40 7.00 28.41
N GLU A 93 3.45 7.59 29.14
CA GLU A 93 2.43 6.86 29.91
C GLU A 93 1.48 6.09 28.98
N GLN A 94 1.05 6.73 27.89
CA GLN A 94 0.18 6.09 26.89
C GLN A 94 0.89 4.94 26.17
N ALA A 95 2.12 5.16 25.72
CA ALA A 95 2.90 4.11 25.07
C ALA A 95 3.08 2.90 26.01
N LEU A 96 3.40 3.16 27.29
CA LEU A 96 3.53 2.12 28.30
C LEU A 96 2.20 1.38 28.55
N TYR A 97 1.11 2.11 28.68
CA TYR A 97 -0.22 1.53 28.87
C TYR A 97 -0.62 0.60 27.72
N LEU A 98 -0.46 1.06 26.47
CA LEU A 98 -0.80 0.26 25.30
C LEU A 98 0.12 -0.96 25.15
N ALA A 99 1.41 -0.83 25.49
CA ALA A 99 2.35 -1.94 25.49
C ALA A 99 1.98 -3.03 26.52
N GLN A 100 1.56 -2.61 27.73
CA GLN A 100 1.12 -3.55 28.77
C GLN A 100 -0.20 -4.25 28.40
N LEU A 101 -1.11 -3.58 27.71
CA LEU A 101 -2.33 -4.22 27.17
C LEU A 101 -2.00 -5.31 26.12
N LYS A 102 -0.82 -5.23 25.50
CA LYS A 102 -0.30 -6.25 24.55
C LYS A 102 0.61 -7.29 25.24
N GLY A 103 0.56 -7.39 26.57
CA GLY A 103 1.25 -8.42 27.36
C GLY A 103 2.70 -8.11 27.72
N LEU A 104 3.24 -6.92 27.39
CA LEU A 104 4.60 -6.56 27.77
C LEU A 104 4.69 -6.20 29.27
N SER A 105 5.74 -6.66 29.94
CA SER A 105 6.06 -6.20 31.28
C SER A 105 6.44 -4.72 31.28
N LYS A 106 6.21 -3.99 32.38
CA LYS A 106 6.56 -2.58 32.50
C LYS A 106 8.04 -2.30 32.16
N SER A 107 8.94 -3.16 32.63
CA SER A 107 10.39 -3.01 32.37
C SER A 107 10.72 -3.12 30.89
N ASN A 108 10.26 -4.22 30.23
CA ASN A 108 10.51 -4.46 28.80
C ASN A 108 9.85 -3.38 27.94
N ALA A 109 8.60 -3.02 28.26
CA ALA A 109 7.90 -1.94 27.55
C ALA A 109 8.65 -0.62 27.63
N THR A 110 9.15 -0.24 28.83
CA THR A 110 9.90 1.01 29.01
C THR A 110 11.19 1.03 28.19
N GLN A 111 11.91 -0.09 28.14
CA GLN A 111 13.13 -0.19 27.35
C GLN A 111 12.81 -0.05 25.85
N LEU A 112 11.86 -0.83 25.33
CA LEU A 112 11.47 -0.81 23.93
C LEU A 112 10.94 0.56 23.50
N ILE A 113 10.15 1.24 24.35
CA ILE A 113 9.66 2.59 24.07
C ILE A 113 10.83 3.57 23.92
N LYS A 114 11.84 3.50 24.80
CA LYS A 114 13.00 4.37 24.69
C LYS A 114 13.79 4.12 23.40
N GLU A 115 13.97 2.85 23.01
CA GLU A 115 14.63 2.47 21.75
C GLU A 115 13.86 3.04 20.54
N TRP A 116 12.54 2.88 20.49
CA TRP A 116 11.71 3.42 19.43
C TRP A 116 11.67 4.95 19.41
N PHE A 117 11.61 5.59 20.59
CA PHE A 117 11.60 7.05 20.69
C PHE A 117 12.93 7.64 20.22
N ASN A 118 14.07 7.02 20.59
CA ASN A 118 15.37 7.43 20.06
C ASN A 118 15.38 7.30 18.53
N LYS A 119 14.97 6.18 18.01
CA LYS A 119 14.98 5.89 16.58
C LYS A 119 14.14 6.85 15.73
N LEU A 120 12.98 7.29 16.26
CA LEU A 120 12.07 8.21 15.57
C LEU A 120 12.20 9.67 16.04
N GLU A 121 13.27 10.00 16.81
CA GLU A 121 13.55 11.34 17.32
C GLU A 121 12.41 11.90 18.21
N MET A 122 11.88 11.04 19.09
CA MET A 122 10.76 11.32 19.98
C MET A 122 11.13 11.40 21.46
N GLU A 123 12.40 11.32 21.85
CA GLU A 123 12.85 11.21 23.25
C GLU A 123 12.37 12.37 24.11
N SER A 124 12.42 13.60 23.55
CA SER A 124 11.97 14.82 24.25
C SER A 124 10.45 14.87 24.49
N TRP A 125 9.68 13.92 23.93
CA TRP A 125 8.23 13.94 24.00
C TRP A 125 7.66 13.17 25.18
N TRP A 126 8.47 12.39 25.87
CA TRP A 126 8.03 11.46 26.93
C TRP A 126 7.02 12.09 27.92
N ASN A 127 7.31 13.30 28.38
CA ASN A 127 6.50 14.02 29.38
C ASN A 127 5.46 14.98 28.78
N LYS A 128 5.42 15.15 27.47
CA LYS A 128 4.41 15.97 26.81
C LYS A 128 3.07 15.25 26.80
N LYS A 129 1.98 15.99 26.73
CA LYS A 129 0.64 15.42 26.57
C LYS A 129 0.40 15.07 25.10
N VAL A 130 -0.46 14.09 24.87
CA VAL A 130 -0.85 13.69 23.50
C VAL A 130 -1.58 14.83 22.76
N GLU A 131 -2.33 15.66 23.48
CA GLU A 131 -3.03 16.83 22.90
C GLU A 131 -2.08 17.89 22.33
N ASP A 132 -0.82 17.92 22.79
CA ASP A 132 0.21 18.86 22.34
C ASP A 132 0.89 18.41 21.02
N LEU A 133 0.58 17.21 20.53
CA LEU A 133 1.19 16.65 19.33
C LEU A 133 0.61 17.25 18.06
N SER A 134 1.52 17.56 17.10
CA SER A 134 1.10 17.78 15.73
C SER A 134 0.50 16.51 15.11
N LYS A 135 -0.10 16.66 13.92
CA LYS A 135 -0.67 15.51 13.18
C LYS A 135 0.41 14.45 12.88
N GLY A 136 1.58 14.85 12.40
CA GLY A 136 2.69 13.94 12.11
C GLY A 136 3.27 13.29 13.36
N MET A 137 3.42 14.06 14.45
CA MET A 137 3.88 13.51 15.73
C MET A 137 2.92 12.45 16.30
N SER A 138 1.61 12.68 16.20
CA SER A 138 0.60 11.71 16.61
C SER A 138 0.66 10.44 15.78
N GLN A 139 0.96 10.57 14.49
CA GLN A 139 1.13 9.44 13.57
C GLN A 139 2.34 8.58 13.95
N LYS A 140 3.50 9.21 14.25
CA LYS A 140 4.68 8.49 14.76
C LYS A 140 4.38 7.73 16.06
N LEU A 141 3.72 8.38 17.03
CA LEU A 141 3.35 7.73 18.28
C LEU A 141 2.44 6.53 18.05
N GLN A 142 1.44 6.68 17.18
CA GLN A 142 0.50 5.62 16.84
C GLN A 142 1.20 4.44 16.16
N PHE A 143 2.15 4.72 15.24
CA PHE A 143 2.97 3.69 14.62
C PHE A 143 3.79 2.92 15.68
N VAL A 144 4.53 3.63 16.55
CA VAL A 144 5.32 2.99 17.62
C VAL A 144 4.44 2.08 18.49
N THR A 145 3.32 2.58 18.98
CA THR A 145 2.43 1.79 19.85
C THR A 145 1.82 0.57 19.15
N THR A 146 1.72 0.61 17.83
CA THR A 146 1.23 -0.50 17.00
C THR A 146 2.25 -1.63 16.88
N VAL A 147 3.55 -1.31 16.76
CA VAL A 147 4.60 -2.30 16.45
C VAL A 147 5.43 -2.73 17.66
N LEU A 148 5.29 -2.04 18.78
CA LEU A 148 6.14 -2.16 19.97
C LEU A 148 6.22 -3.58 20.55
N HIS A 149 5.12 -4.34 20.48
CA HIS A 149 5.00 -5.69 21.01
C HIS A 149 5.45 -6.78 20.01
N ASN A 150 6.10 -6.38 18.91
CA ASN A 150 6.62 -7.27 17.87
C ASN A 150 5.54 -8.24 17.29
N PRO A 151 4.44 -7.72 16.75
CA PRO A 151 3.34 -8.54 16.25
C PRO A 151 3.77 -9.35 15.00
N LYS A 152 3.16 -10.52 14.80
CA LYS A 152 3.31 -11.30 13.56
C LYS A 152 2.64 -10.64 12.36
N LEU A 153 1.50 -9.98 12.59
CA LEU A 153 0.74 -9.24 11.60
C LEU A 153 0.62 -7.77 12.02
N VAL A 154 1.09 -6.88 11.18
CA VAL A 154 0.96 -5.42 11.35
C VAL A 154 -0.02 -4.91 10.30
N ILE A 155 -1.09 -4.26 10.74
CA ILE A 155 -2.10 -3.66 9.88
C ILE A 155 -2.00 -2.15 10.03
N LEU A 156 -1.74 -1.45 8.92
CA LEU A 156 -1.54 -0.01 8.88
C LEU A 156 -2.59 0.62 7.95
N ASP A 157 -3.56 1.33 8.52
CA ASP A 157 -4.59 2.04 7.76
C ASP A 157 -4.18 3.51 7.61
N GLU A 158 -3.83 3.92 6.38
CA GLU A 158 -3.33 5.26 6.02
C GLU A 158 -2.13 5.75 6.86
N PRO A 159 -1.02 4.97 6.99
CA PRO A 159 0.06 5.27 7.94
C PRO A 159 0.83 6.55 7.65
N PHE A 160 0.80 7.05 6.42
CA PHE A 160 1.51 8.28 6.03
C PHE A 160 0.64 9.55 6.10
N SER A 161 -0.62 9.42 6.57
CA SER A 161 -1.54 10.56 6.64
C SER A 161 -1.00 11.64 7.59
N GLY A 162 -0.71 12.84 7.01
CA GLY A 162 -0.25 14.00 7.76
C GLY A 162 1.23 13.99 8.15
N LEU A 163 2.02 13.10 7.56
CA LEU A 163 3.47 13.15 7.60
C LEU A 163 4.00 13.99 6.43
N ASP A 164 5.09 14.69 6.68
CA ASP A 164 5.93 15.27 5.62
C ASP A 164 6.76 14.17 4.92
N PRO A 165 7.42 14.46 3.78
CA PRO A 165 8.18 13.45 3.05
C PRO A 165 9.30 12.78 3.86
N VAL A 166 10.00 13.52 4.73
CA VAL A 166 11.10 12.99 5.55
C VAL A 166 10.58 11.98 6.55
N ASN A 167 9.53 12.36 7.29
CA ASN A 167 8.89 11.48 8.26
C ASN A 167 8.19 10.29 7.61
N SER A 168 7.64 10.46 6.40
CA SER A 168 7.07 9.36 5.61
C SER A 168 8.14 8.33 5.24
N ASN A 169 9.33 8.76 4.82
CA ASN A 169 10.45 7.87 4.51
C ASN A 169 10.93 7.11 5.75
N LEU A 170 11.03 7.77 6.91
CA LEU A 170 11.38 7.09 8.16
C LEU A 170 10.39 5.94 8.49
N ILE A 171 9.10 6.19 8.40
CA ILE A 171 8.09 5.14 8.65
C ILE A 171 8.16 4.04 7.58
N LYS A 172 8.39 4.39 6.31
CA LYS A 172 8.55 3.44 5.22
C LYS A 172 9.73 2.49 5.46
N ASP A 173 10.89 3.02 5.84
CA ASP A 173 12.08 2.22 6.15
C ASP A 173 11.82 1.26 7.31
N GLU A 174 11.05 1.70 8.31
CA GLU A 174 10.64 0.82 9.40
C GLU A 174 9.68 -0.28 8.98
N ILE A 175 8.76 0.00 8.07
CA ILE A 175 7.87 -1.01 7.48
C ILE A 175 8.70 -2.08 6.75
N PHE A 176 9.67 -1.68 5.91
CA PHE A 176 10.58 -2.63 5.26
C PHE A 176 11.40 -3.44 6.26
N ARG A 177 11.90 -2.79 7.33
CA ARG A 177 12.66 -3.47 8.37
C ARG A 177 11.81 -4.49 9.13
N LEU A 178 10.57 -4.16 9.46
CA LEU A 178 9.62 -5.08 10.10
C LEU A 178 9.38 -6.32 9.23
N ALA A 179 9.10 -6.12 7.93
CA ALA A 179 8.89 -7.21 6.98
C ALA A 179 10.16 -8.08 6.84
N LYS A 180 11.34 -7.47 6.71
CA LYS A 180 12.63 -8.18 6.66
C LYS A 180 12.90 -9.01 7.92
N ASN A 181 12.41 -8.57 9.06
CA ASN A 181 12.51 -9.29 10.34
C ASN A 181 11.39 -10.34 10.54
N GLY A 182 10.59 -10.61 9.53
CA GLY A 182 9.58 -11.67 9.51
C GLY A 182 8.16 -11.23 9.90
N ALA A 183 7.91 -9.97 10.21
CA ALA A 183 6.55 -9.47 10.37
C ALA A 183 5.85 -9.40 9.01
N THR A 184 4.57 -9.72 8.98
CA THR A 184 3.73 -9.53 7.78
C THR A 184 2.99 -8.22 7.91
N VAL A 185 2.96 -7.42 6.86
CA VAL A 185 2.35 -6.10 6.90
C VAL A 185 1.18 -6.03 5.91
N ILE A 186 0.01 -5.61 6.39
CA ILE A 186 -1.09 -5.15 5.54
C ILE A 186 -1.07 -3.63 5.57
N PHE A 187 -0.89 -3.05 4.40
CA PHE A 187 -0.83 -1.62 4.17
C PHE A 187 -2.09 -1.16 3.42
N SER A 188 -2.92 -0.36 4.06
CA SER A 188 -4.17 0.14 3.45
C SER A 188 -4.03 1.61 3.12
N THR A 189 -4.29 1.97 1.87
CA THR A 189 -4.27 3.36 1.39
C THR A 189 -5.11 3.53 0.12
N HIS A 190 -5.42 4.78 -0.19
CA HIS A 190 -5.98 5.19 -1.46
C HIS A 190 -4.92 5.79 -2.41
N ARG A 191 -3.66 5.91 -1.97
CA ARG A 191 -2.54 6.49 -2.74
C ARG A 191 -1.77 5.39 -3.46
N MET A 192 -2.03 5.22 -4.75
CA MET A 192 -1.49 4.13 -5.56
C MET A 192 0.04 4.16 -5.70
N GLU A 193 0.64 5.36 -5.74
CA GLU A 193 2.10 5.54 -5.84
C GLU A 193 2.85 4.93 -4.65
N GLN A 194 2.32 5.12 -3.43
CA GLN A 194 2.91 4.55 -2.22
C GLN A 194 2.89 3.02 -2.24
N VAL A 195 1.86 2.46 -2.85
CA VAL A 195 1.70 1.01 -2.98
C VAL A 195 2.68 0.42 -3.96
N GLU A 196 2.86 1.06 -5.11
CA GLU A 196 3.85 0.62 -6.11
C GLU A 196 5.26 0.54 -5.52
N GLU A 197 5.56 1.44 -4.59
CA GLU A 197 6.87 1.53 -3.96
C GLU A 197 7.07 0.51 -2.82
N ILE A 198 6.00 0.18 -2.08
CA ILE A 198 6.13 -0.54 -0.81
C ILE A 198 5.64 -2.00 -0.91
N CYS A 199 4.58 -2.26 -1.68
CA CYS A 199 3.88 -3.53 -1.63
C CYS A 199 4.41 -4.56 -2.63
N ASN A 200 4.42 -5.82 -2.21
CA ASN A 200 4.74 -6.96 -3.07
C ASN A 200 3.50 -7.44 -3.83
N HIS A 201 2.38 -7.53 -3.11
CA HIS A 201 1.11 -8.06 -3.57
C HIS A 201 0.00 -7.09 -3.21
N ILE A 202 -1.01 -6.99 -4.04
CA ILE A 202 -2.12 -6.04 -3.86
C ILE A 202 -3.47 -6.69 -4.07
N VAL A 203 -4.44 -6.21 -3.32
CA VAL A 203 -5.86 -6.43 -3.56
C VAL A 203 -6.56 -5.08 -3.68
N LEU A 204 -7.29 -4.89 -4.77
CA LEU A 204 -8.11 -3.72 -5.01
C LEU A 204 -9.56 -4.02 -4.65
N VAL A 205 -10.11 -3.23 -3.74
CA VAL A 205 -11.52 -3.32 -3.32
C VAL A 205 -12.28 -2.09 -3.81
N ASN A 206 -13.46 -2.30 -4.38
CA ASN A 206 -14.39 -1.23 -4.75
C ASN A 206 -15.83 -1.65 -4.45
N LYS A 207 -16.60 -0.79 -3.80
CA LYS A 207 -18.01 -1.04 -3.44
C LYS A 207 -18.22 -2.40 -2.73
N GLY A 208 -17.32 -2.73 -1.81
CA GLY A 208 -17.36 -3.97 -1.04
C GLY A 208 -16.91 -5.23 -1.76
N LYS A 209 -16.45 -5.15 -3.00
CA LYS A 209 -16.01 -6.30 -3.81
C LYS A 209 -14.53 -6.24 -4.15
N LYS A 210 -13.89 -7.40 -4.22
CA LYS A 210 -12.53 -7.54 -4.76
C LYS A 210 -12.58 -7.39 -6.28
N ILE A 211 -11.86 -6.39 -6.81
CA ILE A 211 -11.78 -6.10 -8.25
C ILE A 211 -10.53 -6.69 -8.87
N LEU A 212 -9.43 -6.68 -8.10
CA LEU A 212 -8.11 -7.10 -8.57
C LEU A 212 -7.35 -7.78 -7.43
N ASP A 213 -6.51 -8.76 -7.79
CA ASP A 213 -5.68 -9.53 -6.85
C ASP A 213 -4.45 -10.04 -7.59
N GLY A 214 -3.24 -9.71 -7.14
CA GLY A 214 -2.00 -10.13 -7.75
C GLY A 214 -0.78 -9.37 -7.25
N THR A 215 0.41 -9.75 -7.69
CA THR A 215 1.61 -8.96 -7.44
C THR A 215 1.56 -7.66 -8.23
N VAL A 216 2.17 -6.59 -7.72
CA VAL A 216 2.24 -5.29 -8.41
C VAL A 216 2.78 -5.47 -9.84
N LYS A 217 3.80 -6.31 -10.00
CA LYS A 217 4.40 -6.58 -11.32
C LYS A 217 3.43 -7.29 -12.27
N GLU A 218 2.76 -8.35 -11.82
CA GLU A 218 1.78 -9.11 -12.63
C GLU A 218 0.62 -8.22 -13.05
N VAL A 219 0.09 -7.43 -12.11
CA VAL A 219 -0.98 -6.47 -12.38
C VAL A 219 -0.56 -5.48 -13.46
N LYS A 220 0.60 -4.85 -13.35
CA LYS A 220 1.09 -3.90 -14.36
C LYS A 220 1.33 -4.57 -15.71
N GLN A 221 1.80 -5.80 -15.75
CA GLN A 221 1.99 -6.57 -16.98
C GLN A 221 0.66 -6.98 -17.62
N GLN A 222 -0.35 -7.31 -16.84
CA GLN A 222 -1.70 -7.64 -17.35
C GLN A 222 -2.34 -6.47 -18.10
N PHE A 223 -2.09 -5.25 -17.65
CA PHE A 223 -2.66 -4.02 -18.22
C PHE A 223 -1.69 -3.26 -19.14
N LYS A 224 -0.59 -3.89 -19.57
CA LYS A 224 0.37 -3.24 -20.46
C LYS A 224 -0.24 -2.87 -21.81
N GLU A 225 0.13 -1.71 -22.32
CA GLU A 225 -0.34 -1.18 -23.58
C GLU A 225 0.69 -1.33 -24.73
N ASN A 226 1.80 -2.05 -24.48
CA ASN A 226 2.93 -2.21 -25.40
C ASN A 226 3.55 -0.86 -25.82
N LEU A 227 3.66 0.06 -24.85
CA LEU A 227 4.29 1.35 -25.01
C LEU A 227 5.77 1.29 -24.66
N PHE A 228 6.59 1.97 -25.45
CA PHE A 228 8.03 2.08 -25.23
C PHE A 228 8.47 3.54 -25.28
N ARG A 229 9.30 3.93 -24.32
CA ARG A 229 10.04 5.19 -24.36
C ARG A 229 11.41 4.95 -24.92
N ILE A 230 11.78 5.72 -25.94
CA ILE A 230 13.06 5.66 -26.60
C ILE A 230 13.69 7.04 -26.51
N SER A 231 14.89 7.13 -25.94
CA SER A 231 15.71 8.33 -25.98
C SER A 231 16.87 8.10 -26.93
N PHE A 232 17.08 9.02 -27.87
CA PHE A 232 18.07 8.88 -28.93
C PHE A 232 18.61 10.24 -29.35
N ASP A 233 19.70 10.23 -30.11
CA ASP A 233 20.30 11.40 -30.77
C ASP A 233 20.49 11.08 -32.26
N GLY A 234 20.33 12.04 -33.14
CA GLY A 234 20.53 11.87 -34.59
C GLY A 234 19.43 12.49 -35.43
N MET A 235 19.37 12.09 -36.71
CA MET A 235 18.46 12.68 -37.71
C MET A 235 16.98 12.49 -37.36
N PRO A 236 16.09 13.42 -37.78
CA PRO A 236 14.67 13.26 -37.63
C PRO A 236 14.18 11.99 -38.31
N LEU A 237 13.51 11.16 -37.53
CA LEU A 237 12.98 9.88 -38.01
C LEU A 237 11.81 10.10 -38.96
N ASN A 238 11.77 9.32 -40.02
CA ASN A 238 10.59 9.21 -40.85
C ASN A 238 9.46 8.61 -39.98
N THR A 239 8.37 9.36 -39.76
CA THR A 239 7.27 8.98 -38.86
C THR A 239 6.40 7.83 -39.41
N ASN A 240 6.53 7.49 -40.71
CA ASN A 240 5.85 6.36 -41.32
C ASN A 240 6.65 5.07 -41.11
N ASN A 241 6.25 4.27 -40.15
CA ASN A 241 6.81 2.95 -39.87
C ASN A 241 5.70 1.95 -39.54
N ASP A 242 5.75 0.77 -40.17
CA ASP A 242 4.77 -0.28 -39.97
C ASP A 242 4.90 -0.96 -38.58
N ALA A 243 6.10 -0.91 -37.97
CA ALA A 243 6.37 -1.61 -36.71
C ALA A 243 5.80 -0.88 -35.46
N PHE A 244 5.62 0.43 -35.52
CA PHE A 244 5.15 1.20 -34.39
C PHE A 244 4.42 2.48 -34.79
N THR A 245 3.61 2.97 -33.89
CA THR A 245 2.94 4.28 -34.00
C THR A 245 3.50 5.21 -32.93
N ILE A 246 3.86 6.44 -33.30
CA ILE A 246 4.28 7.47 -32.35
C ILE A 246 3.05 7.96 -31.59
N VAL A 247 3.05 7.74 -30.27
CA VAL A 247 1.96 8.20 -29.38
C VAL A 247 2.24 9.62 -28.89
N ARG A 248 3.53 9.89 -28.54
CA ARG A 248 3.94 11.19 -28.04
C ARG A 248 5.41 11.44 -28.34
N GLN A 249 5.72 12.66 -28.75
CA GLN A 249 7.05 13.21 -28.79
C GLN A 249 7.20 14.18 -27.63
N ASN A 250 8.12 13.89 -26.70
CA ASN A 250 8.31 14.74 -25.53
C ASN A 250 9.29 15.88 -25.81
N ASP A 251 10.40 15.54 -26.51
CA ASP A 251 11.46 16.47 -26.92
C ASP A 251 12.03 15.97 -28.22
N ASP A 252 12.96 16.70 -28.84
CA ASP A 252 13.62 16.29 -30.08
C ASP A 252 14.39 14.96 -29.95
N TYR A 253 14.63 14.50 -28.70
CA TYR A 253 15.44 13.33 -28.38
C TYR A 253 14.68 12.22 -27.64
N SER A 254 13.35 12.31 -27.48
CA SER A 254 12.55 11.31 -26.76
C SER A 254 11.17 11.09 -27.38
N LEU A 255 10.89 9.83 -27.73
CA LEU A 255 9.61 9.39 -28.25
C LEU A 255 8.96 8.35 -27.34
N ILE A 256 7.62 8.39 -27.29
CA ILE A 256 6.81 7.28 -26.81
C ILE A 256 6.13 6.65 -28.01
N VAL A 257 6.39 5.37 -28.23
CA VAL A 257 5.84 4.61 -29.33
C VAL A 257 5.03 3.43 -28.84
N LYS A 258 3.99 3.07 -29.58
CA LYS A 258 3.19 1.86 -29.39
C LYS A 258 3.56 0.84 -30.44
N ILE A 259 3.85 -0.40 -30.05
CA ILE A 259 4.09 -1.50 -30.98
C ILE A 259 2.80 -1.81 -31.73
N ASN A 260 2.89 -1.92 -33.06
CA ASN A 260 1.77 -2.33 -33.90
C ASN A 260 1.60 -3.86 -33.89
N GLU A 261 0.43 -4.35 -34.23
CA GLU A 261 0.12 -5.76 -34.27
C GLU A 261 1.05 -6.52 -35.23
N GLY A 262 1.57 -7.67 -34.79
CA GLY A 262 2.50 -8.50 -35.56
C GLY A 262 3.98 -8.12 -35.42
N TYR A 263 4.32 -7.04 -34.72
CA TYR A 263 5.70 -6.59 -34.50
C TYR A 263 6.15 -6.79 -33.03
N THR A 264 7.45 -6.66 -32.82
CA THR A 264 8.09 -6.84 -31.50
C THR A 264 8.91 -5.60 -31.12
N SER A 265 9.32 -5.52 -29.86
CA SER A 265 10.24 -4.48 -29.39
C SER A 265 11.57 -4.47 -30.15
N ASN A 266 12.03 -5.64 -30.62
CA ASN A 266 13.24 -5.74 -31.43
C ASN A 266 13.09 -5.06 -32.80
N ASP A 267 11.90 -5.05 -33.38
CA ASP A 267 11.68 -4.42 -34.67
C ASP A 267 11.73 -2.89 -34.56
N ILE A 268 11.28 -2.34 -33.41
CA ILE A 268 11.51 -0.93 -33.10
C ILE A 268 13.01 -0.63 -33.00
N LEU A 269 13.75 -1.42 -32.21
CA LEU A 269 15.20 -1.22 -32.06
C LEU A 269 15.95 -1.29 -33.40
N LYS A 270 15.62 -2.28 -34.25
CA LYS A 270 16.19 -2.38 -35.60
C LYS A 270 15.98 -1.12 -36.43
N TYR A 271 14.77 -0.54 -36.37
CA TYR A 271 14.46 0.69 -37.08
C TYR A 271 15.37 1.85 -36.65
N PHE A 272 15.55 2.07 -35.37
CA PHE A 272 16.41 3.14 -34.84
C PHE A 272 17.88 2.90 -35.17
N LEU A 273 18.35 1.66 -35.08
CA LEU A 273 19.74 1.30 -35.47
C LEU A 273 20.01 1.51 -36.96
N HIS A 274 19.07 1.16 -37.85
CA HIS A 274 19.21 1.41 -39.27
C HIS A 274 19.14 2.90 -39.65
N SER A 275 18.52 3.73 -38.79
CA SER A 275 18.43 5.17 -38.99
C SER A 275 19.67 5.93 -38.53
N ASN A 276 20.78 5.23 -38.16
CA ASN A 276 21.99 5.79 -37.59
C ASN A 276 21.73 6.67 -36.32
N ALA A 277 20.66 6.40 -35.59
CA ALA A 277 20.39 7.05 -34.35
C ALA A 277 21.22 6.45 -33.21
N ASN A 278 21.79 7.29 -32.36
CA ASN A 278 22.41 6.84 -31.13
C ASN A 278 21.32 6.67 -30.05
N ILE A 279 21.06 5.44 -29.63
CA ILE A 279 20.05 5.14 -28.62
C ILE A 279 20.67 5.26 -27.24
N TYR A 280 20.13 6.15 -26.39
CA TYR A 280 20.53 6.32 -24.98
C TYR A 280 19.73 5.44 -24.03
N SER A 281 18.42 5.26 -24.32
CA SER A 281 17.58 4.38 -23.52
C SER A 281 16.44 3.79 -24.35
N PHE A 282 16.03 2.58 -23.97
CA PHE A 282 14.86 1.90 -24.51
C PHE A 282 14.16 1.18 -23.37
N ASN A 283 13.00 1.69 -22.96
CA ASN A 283 12.29 1.20 -21.79
C ASN A 283 10.83 0.93 -22.11
N GLU A 284 10.34 -0.26 -21.72
CA GLU A 284 8.91 -0.56 -21.71
C GLU A 284 8.21 0.34 -20.68
N LEU A 285 7.14 1.00 -21.11
CA LEU A 285 6.30 1.80 -20.23
C LEU A 285 5.11 0.95 -19.78
N LEU A 286 5.13 0.59 -18.51
CA LEU A 286 3.98 -0.05 -17.87
C LEU A 286 3.05 1.02 -17.30
N PRO A 287 1.72 0.80 -17.31
CA PRO A 287 0.77 1.70 -16.69
C PRO A 287 1.04 1.82 -15.18
N SER A 288 0.72 2.96 -14.60
CA SER A 288 0.71 3.09 -13.14
C SER A 288 -0.48 2.34 -12.54
N LEU A 289 -0.40 1.98 -11.25
CA LEU A 289 -1.56 1.41 -10.56
C LEU A 289 -2.74 2.38 -10.55
N ASN A 290 -2.47 3.69 -10.57
CA ASN A 290 -3.51 4.71 -10.66
C ASN A 290 -4.27 4.65 -11.99
N ASP A 291 -3.55 4.51 -13.12
CA ASP A 291 -4.16 4.39 -14.45
C ASP A 291 -5.01 3.12 -14.55
N ILE A 292 -4.46 1.99 -14.05
CA ILE A 292 -5.18 0.71 -14.00
C ILE A 292 -6.45 0.83 -13.16
N PHE A 293 -6.36 1.50 -12.00
CA PHE A 293 -7.51 1.70 -11.14
C PHE A 293 -8.59 2.56 -11.83
N ILE A 294 -8.20 3.69 -12.46
CA ILE A 294 -9.13 4.55 -13.21
C ILE A 294 -9.85 3.74 -14.30
N GLN A 295 -9.10 2.93 -15.06
CA GLN A 295 -9.66 2.07 -16.10
C GLN A 295 -10.67 1.06 -15.55
N LEU A 296 -10.37 0.41 -14.42
CA LEU A 296 -11.25 -0.60 -13.80
C LEU A 296 -12.52 -0.01 -13.18
N VAL A 297 -12.49 1.27 -12.79
CA VAL A 297 -13.63 1.96 -12.18
C VAL A 297 -14.24 3.01 -13.09
N GLU A 298 -13.81 3.09 -14.36
CA GLU A 298 -14.31 4.03 -15.36
C GLU A 298 -15.83 3.96 -15.48
N GLY A 299 -16.47 5.12 -15.63
CA GLY A 299 -17.92 5.21 -15.60
C GLY A 299 -18.55 5.21 -14.20
N THR A 300 -17.76 5.11 -13.13
CA THR A 300 -18.26 5.22 -11.76
C THR A 300 -17.98 6.63 -11.19
N PRO A 301 -18.78 7.12 -10.22
CA PRO A 301 -18.50 8.39 -9.54
C PRO A 301 -17.10 8.44 -8.89
N THR A 302 -16.54 7.29 -8.57
CA THR A 302 -15.25 7.10 -7.94
C THR A 302 -14.08 7.43 -8.87
N ALA A 303 -14.21 7.16 -10.18
CA ALA A 303 -13.18 7.49 -11.18
C ALA A 303 -12.84 9.00 -11.18
N ARG A 304 -13.85 9.86 -10.97
CA ARG A 304 -13.68 11.31 -10.94
C ARG A 304 -12.81 11.81 -9.76
N GLN A 305 -12.77 11.08 -8.64
CA GLN A 305 -11.96 11.46 -7.48
C GLN A 305 -10.46 11.27 -7.75
N PHE A 306 -10.09 10.31 -8.59
CA PHE A 306 -8.68 10.00 -8.90
C PHE A 306 -8.13 10.85 -10.06
N GLN A 307 -8.95 11.21 -11.03
CA GLN A 307 -8.57 12.13 -12.11
C GLN A 307 -8.14 13.51 -11.60
N ASN A 308 -8.73 13.96 -10.47
CA ASN A 308 -8.38 15.25 -9.84
C ASN A 308 -7.11 15.21 -8.96
N LEU A 309 -6.52 14.04 -8.71
CA LEU A 309 -5.28 13.89 -7.95
C LEU A 309 -4.03 13.79 -8.84
N SER A 310 -4.23 13.61 -10.16
CA SER A 310 -3.16 13.46 -11.16
C SER A 310 -3.01 14.71 -12.05
N ALA A 311 -3.71 15.79 -11.75
CA ALA A 311 -3.56 17.15 -12.31
C ALA A 311 -2.88 18.04 -11.26
#